data_de107862a8499405385ae3e9dfa8f77f
#
_entry.id   de107862a8499405385ae3e9dfa8f77f
#
_cell.length_a   1.000
_cell.length_b   1.000
_cell.length_c   1.000
_cell.angle_alpha   90.00
_cell.angle_beta   90.00
_cell.angle_gamma   90.00
#
_symmetry.space_group_name_H-M   'P 1'
#
loop_
_entity.id
_entity.type
_entity.pdbx_description
1 polymer ?
#
loop_
_entity_poly.entity_id
_entity_poly.type
_entity_poly.pdbx_seq_one_letter_code
_entity_poly.pdbx_strand_id
1 'polypeptide(L)'
;ASVTAGHEAITGQINLEHRKPTDDERLFVNLYLDDELRPEANISTAFPVTKDKKLSSVILLHGSMDTDVRKMDHNDDGFRDLPLSDQINVANKWLYAADNGTQIRWGWKFVQENRLGGMLDYKNSMRGEMEKNWNWKETGADMPLYGSKIRNRGANGYFKIGMPVGPSVYDADEQDEMRSNLAFVADFDHFNEYAYFGLNDYRGNENTLSLNLMYNHYFTYRSSLIVGAQGHLQYYRESFANNTPWIAAAPATLYDFDRNEQE
;
A
#
# COMPACT_ATOMS: atom_id res chain seq x y z
N ALA A 1 -12.71 6.26 -19.59
CA ALA A 1 -13.12 5.09 -18.79
C ALA A 1 -12.74 3.82 -19.54
N SER A 2 -12.12 2.87 -18.87
CA SER A 2 -11.78 1.56 -19.43
C SER A 2 -12.75 0.51 -18.89
N VAL A 3 -13.57 -0.07 -19.74
CA VAL A 3 -14.50 -1.15 -19.35
C VAL A 3 -13.74 -2.35 -18.75
N THR A 4 -12.49 -2.56 -19.16
CA THR A 4 -11.64 -3.65 -18.68
C THR A 4 -11.05 -3.40 -17.29
N ALA A 5 -11.15 -2.18 -16.78
CA ALA A 5 -10.62 -1.78 -15.46
C ALA A 5 -11.68 -1.78 -14.35
N GLY A 6 -12.93 -2.11 -14.68
CA GLY A 6 -14.05 -2.19 -13.74
C GLY A 6 -14.83 -0.88 -13.57
N HIS A 7 -15.86 -0.93 -12.71
CA HIS A 7 -16.80 0.16 -12.50
C HIS A 7 -16.16 1.42 -11.86
N GLU A 8 -15.12 1.26 -11.05
CA GLU A 8 -14.41 2.37 -10.41
C GLU A 8 -13.56 3.21 -11.38
N ALA A 9 -13.28 2.71 -12.58
CA ALA A 9 -12.48 3.38 -13.60
C ALA A 9 -13.26 4.41 -14.45
N ILE A 10 -14.31 5.02 -13.91
CA ILE A 10 -15.18 5.97 -14.64
C ILE A 10 -14.40 7.21 -15.09
N THR A 11 -13.50 7.71 -14.28
CA THR A 11 -12.71 8.93 -14.54
C THR A 11 -11.36 8.66 -15.19
N GLY A 12 -10.91 7.42 -15.21
CA GLY A 12 -9.65 7.00 -15.80
C GLY A 12 -8.94 5.98 -14.95
N GLN A 13 -7.81 5.48 -15.47
CA GLN A 13 -6.96 4.50 -14.81
C GLN A 13 -5.50 4.92 -14.95
N ILE A 14 -4.75 4.87 -13.84
CA ILE A 14 -3.29 4.97 -13.85
C ILE A 14 -2.75 3.55 -13.64
N ASN A 15 -2.10 3.00 -14.66
CA ASN A 15 -1.46 1.69 -14.57
C ASN A 15 0.03 1.87 -14.23
N LEU A 16 0.45 1.41 -13.06
CA LEU A 16 1.85 1.38 -12.66
C LEU A 16 2.44 0.00 -12.99
N GLU A 17 3.17 -0.06 -14.08
CA GLU A 17 3.86 -1.29 -14.47
C GLU A 17 5.26 -1.32 -13.85
N HIS A 18 5.46 -2.18 -12.89
CA HIS A 18 6.77 -2.44 -12.30
C HIS A 18 7.62 -3.30 -13.23
N ARG A 19 8.94 -3.11 -13.19
CA ARG A 19 9.89 -3.97 -13.89
C ARG A 19 9.66 -5.44 -13.56
N LYS A 20 9.82 -6.29 -14.56
CA LYS A 20 9.73 -7.74 -14.39
C LYS A 20 11.01 -8.26 -13.71
N PRO A 21 10.97 -9.41 -13.01
CA PRO A 21 12.17 -10.01 -12.44
C PRO A 21 13.26 -10.33 -13.46
N THR A 22 12.88 -10.45 -14.75
CA THR A 22 13.82 -10.70 -15.86
C THR A 22 14.52 -9.44 -16.37
N ASP A 23 13.95 -8.28 -16.13
CA ASP A 23 14.33 -6.99 -16.69
C ASP A 23 15.00 -6.10 -15.65
N ASP A 24 15.06 -6.56 -14.40
CA ASP A 24 15.66 -5.84 -13.28
C ASP A 24 17.12 -6.22 -13.08
N GLU A 25 17.88 -5.34 -12.44
CA GLU A 25 19.28 -5.57 -12.13
C GLU A 25 19.43 -6.71 -11.10
N ARG A 26 20.53 -7.47 -11.21
CA ARG A 26 20.80 -8.55 -10.26
C ARG A 26 20.92 -8.06 -8.83
N LEU A 27 21.46 -6.86 -8.65
CA LEU A 27 21.54 -6.17 -7.37
C LEU A 27 21.54 -4.68 -7.61
N PHE A 28 20.59 -3.99 -7.00
CA PHE A 28 20.53 -2.54 -6.94
C PHE A 28 20.53 -2.11 -5.47
N VAL A 29 21.37 -1.14 -5.13
CA VAL A 29 21.43 -0.53 -3.79
C VAL A 29 21.47 0.96 -3.98
N ASN A 30 20.52 1.63 -3.34
CA ASN A 30 20.47 3.08 -3.26
C ASN A 30 20.40 3.48 -1.79
N LEU A 31 21.31 4.37 -1.37
CA LEU A 31 21.34 4.94 -0.03
C LEU A 31 21.19 6.44 -0.17
N TYR A 32 20.34 7.01 0.66
CA TYR A 32 20.08 8.43 0.70
C TYR A 32 20.16 8.94 2.14
N LEU A 33 20.66 10.14 2.30
CA LEU A 33 20.69 10.88 3.56
C LEU A 33 20.46 12.35 3.24
N ASP A 34 19.48 12.96 3.87
CA ASP A 34 19.22 14.38 3.74
C ASP A 34 19.94 15.21 4.83
N ASP A 35 19.76 16.53 4.78
CA ASP A 35 20.33 17.47 5.72
C ASP A 35 19.68 17.43 7.11
N GLU A 36 18.54 16.75 7.24
CA GLU A 36 17.85 16.47 8.50
C GLU A 36 18.34 15.18 9.16
N LEU A 37 19.34 14.54 8.54
CA LEU A 37 19.91 13.26 8.96
C LEU A 37 18.89 12.11 8.93
N ARG A 38 18.00 12.12 7.93
CA ARG A 38 17.08 11.04 7.66
C ARG A 38 17.73 10.04 6.69
N PRO A 39 18.15 8.87 7.17
CA PRO A 39 18.65 7.81 6.30
C PRO A 39 17.50 7.10 5.58
N GLU A 40 17.76 6.75 4.33
CA GLU A 40 16.91 5.90 3.51
C GLU A 40 17.75 4.86 2.78
N ALA A 41 17.25 3.64 2.69
CA ALA A 41 17.87 2.56 1.95
C ALA A 41 16.86 1.86 1.05
N ASN A 42 17.24 1.66 -0.21
CA ASN A 42 16.49 0.89 -1.20
C ASN A 42 17.38 -0.23 -1.73
N ILE A 43 16.93 -1.47 -1.62
CA ILE A 43 17.65 -2.64 -2.09
C ILE A 43 16.71 -3.45 -2.97
N SER A 44 17.17 -3.79 -4.17
CA SER A 44 16.48 -4.71 -5.08
C SER A 44 17.45 -5.80 -5.51
N THR A 45 16.97 -7.04 -5.55
CA THR A 45 17.74 -8.16 -6.11
C THR A 45 16.83 -9.04 -6.96
N ALA A 46 17.24 -9.25 -8.23
CA ALA A 46 16.53 -10.08 -9.18
C ALA A 46 17.41 -11.25 -9.62
N PHE A 47 16.82 -12.44 -9.69
CA PHE A 47 17.54 -13.66 -10.03
C PHE A 47 16.65 -14.71 -10.67
N PRO A 48 17.20 -15.49 -11.63
CA PRO A 48 16.54 -16.70 -12.11
C PRO A 48 16.60 -17.77 -11.02
N VAL A 49 15.49 -18.45 -10.79
CA VAL A 49 15.37 -19.54 -9.80
C VAL A 49 15.68 -20.89 -10.45
N THR A 50 15.27 -21.04 -11.71
CA THR A 50 15.54 -22.25 -12.49
C THR A 50 16.66 -22.04 -13.51
N LYS A 51 17.37 -23.12 -13.86
CA LYS A 51 18.49 -23.08 -14.82
C LYS A 51 18.04 -22.66 -16.23
N ASP A 52 16.81 -23.00 -16.61
CA ASP A 52 16.19 -22.62 -17.88
C ASP A 52 15.63 -21.19 -17.88
N LYS A 53 15.79 -20.47 -16.74
CA LYS A 53 15.33 -19.10 -16.52
C LYS A 53 13.81 -18.89 -16.70
N LYS A 54 13.01 -19.95 -16.73
CA LYS A 54 11.57 -19.85 -16.83
C LYS A 54 10.92 -19.32 -15.57
N LEU A 55 11.54 -19.58 -14.41
CA LEU A 55 11.11 -19.04 -13.12
C LEU A 55 12.14 -18.03 -12.63
N SER A 56 11.68 -16.80 -12.38
CA SER A 56 12.49 -15.69 -11.88
C SER A 56 11.81 -15.03 -10.70
N SER A 57 12.60 -14.44 -9.81
CA SER A 57 12.12 -13.72 -8.64
C SER A 57 12.85 -12.40 -8.45
N VAL A 58 12.17 -11.42 -7.88
CA VAL A 58 12.74 -10.17 -7.39
C VAL A 58 12.30 -9.91 -5.95
N ILE A 59 13.25 -9.52 -5.12
CA ILE A 59 13.02 -9.07 -3.75
C ILE A 59 13.32 -7.58 -3.70
N LEU A 60 12.42 -6.82 -3.10
CA LEU A 60 12.51 -5.39 -2.92
C LEU A 60 12.45 -5.08 -1.42
N LEU A 61 13.37 -4.27 -0.95
CA LEU A 61 13.41 -3.80 0.42
C LEU A 61 13.61 -2.29 0.41
N HIS A 62 12.76 -1.59 1.16
CA HIS A 62 12.89 -0.16 1.43
C HIS A 62 12.77 0.08 2.93
N GLY A 63 13.61 0.97 3.45
CA GLY A 63 13.51 1.46 4.83
C GLY A 63 13.95 2.91 4.91
N SER A 64 13.23 3.67 5.72
CA SER A 64 13.57 5.05 6.08
C SER A 64 13.23 5.34 7.53
N MET A 65 13.93 6.28 8.14
CA MET A 65 13.73 6.62 9.54
C MET A 65 14.15 8.07 9.80
N ASP A 66 13.30 8.84 10.47
CA ASP A 66 13.67 10.14 11.00
C ASP A 66 14.43 9.98 12.33
N THR A 67 15.56 10.65 12.45
CA THR A 67 16.45 10.50 13.62
C THR A 67 16.11 11.41 14.80
N ASP A 68 15.23 12.40 14.63
CA ASP A 68 14.90 13.46 15.64
C ASP A 68 16.14 14.26 16.12
N VAL A 69 17.22 14.21 15.36
CA VAL A 69 18.46 14.93 15.72
C VAL A 69 18.30 16.43 15.46
N ARG A 70 17.65 16.78 14.36
CA ARG A 70 17.28 18.15 14.04
C ARG A 70 15.79 18.33 14.27
N LYS A 71 15.47 19.15 15.26
CA LYS A 71 14.07 19.47 15.56
C LYS A 71 13.54 20.43 14.50
N MET A 72 12.51 19.99 13.78
CA MET A 72 11.85 20.73 12.71
C MET A 72 10.76 21.62 13.30
N ASP A 73 11.11 22.85 13.60
CA ASP A 73 10.21 23.91 14.09
C ASP A 73 10.74 25.24 13.54
N HIS A 74 10.27 25.62 12.36
CA HIS A 74 10.74 26.82 11.65
C HIS A 74 10.04 28.10 12.09
N ASN A 75 8.90 27.96 12.77
CA ASN A 75 8.09 29.07 13.24
C ASN A 75 8.18 29.29 14.75
N ASP A 76 9.00 28.51 15.46
CA ASP A 76 9.24 28.57 16.89
C ASP A 76 7.95 28.47 17.75
N ASP A 77 6.97 27.68 17.30
CA ASP A 77 5.72 27.48 18.04
C ASP A 77 5.76 26.27 19.02
N GLY A 78 6.87 25.54 19.03
CA GLY A 78 7.08 24.38 19.89
C GLY A 78 6.48 23.09 19.36
N PHE A 79 5.92 23.09 18.13
CA PHE A 79 5.40 21.92 17.45
C PHE A 79 6.32 21.47 16.31
N ARG A 80 6.29 20.19 16.00
CA ARG A 80 6.96 19.66 14.82
C ARG A 80 6.23 20.08 13.56
N ASP A 81 6.92 20.73 12.62
CA ASP A 81 6.40 21.06 11.30
C ASP A 81 6.10 19.80 10.49
N LEU A 82 6.91 18.75 10.64
CA LEU A 82 6.73 17.43 10.05
C LEU A 82 6.76 16.35 11.13
N PRO A 83 5.90 15.34 11.05
CA PRO A 83 5.95 14.22 11.97
C PRO A 83 7.22 13.38 11.75
N LEU A 84 7.80 12.88 12.83
CA LEU A 84 8.85 11.87 12.74
C LEU A 84 8.26 10.61 12.13
N SER A 85 8.85 10.10 11.07
CA SER A 85 8.40 8.91 10.39
C SER A 85 9.45 7.81 10.36
N ASP A 86 9.01 6.59 10.53
CA ASP A 86 9.78 5.38 10.23
C ASP A 86 8.95 4.45 9.37
N GLN A 87 9.61 3.85 8.39
CA GLN A 87 8.95 3.02 7.40
C GLN A 87 9.81 1.83 7.00
N ILE A 88 9.16 0.70 6.83
CA ILE A 88 9.72 -0.48 6.18
C ILE A 88 8.75 -1.05 5.15
N ASN A 89 9.26 -1.33 3.94
CA ASN A 89 8.52 -2.00 2.87
C ASN A 89 9.32 -3.20 2.41
N VAL A 90 8.67 -4.34 2.31
CA VAL A 90 9.26 -5.57 1.78
C VAL A 90 8.31 -6.12 0.74
N ALA A 91 8.82 -6.47 -0.44
CA ALA A 91 8.04 -7.13 -1.47
C ALA A 91 8.84 -8.24 -2.13
N ASN A 92 8.15 -9.29 -2.52
CA ASN A 92 8.71 -10.35 -3.34
C ASN A 92 7.75 -10.65 -4.48
N LYS A 93 8.29 -10.71 -5.70
CA LYS A 93 7.53 -10.98 -6.92
C LYS A 93 8.18 -12.12 -7.67
N TRP A 94 7.33 -12.91 -8.31
CA TRP A 94 7.71 -14.08 -9.08
C TRP A 94 7.11 -13.99 -10.48
N LEU A 95 7.84 -14.48 -11.44
CA LEU A 95 7.42 -14.64 -12.82
C LEU A 95 7.80 -16.04 -13.29
N TYR A 96 6.82 -16.79 -13.74
CA TYR A 96 7.02 -18.02 -14.52
C TYR A 96 6.56 -17.78 -15.95
N ALA A 97 7.42 -18.07 -16.91
CA ALA A 97 7.14 -17.97 -18.34
C ALA A 97 7.35 -19.35 -19.01
N ALA A 98 6.27 -19.94 -19.49
CA ALA A 98 6.30 -21.23 -20.18
C ALA A 98 6.57 -21.04 -21.69
N ASP A 99 7.10 -22.09 -22.34
CA ASP A 99 7.41 -22.07 -23.79
C ASP A 99 6.19 -21.86 -24.69
N ASN A 100 5.00 -22.22 -24.23
CA ASN A 100 3.75 -22.02 -24.96
C ASN A 100 3.20 -20.59 -24.85
N GLY A 101 3.93 -19.66 -24.21
CA GLY A 101 3.52 -18.28 -23.99
C GLY A 101 2.68 -18.04 -22.72
N THR A 102 2.36 -19.09 -21.96
CA THR A 102 1.69 -18.93 -20.65
C THR A 102 2.61 -18.21 -19.68
N GLN A 103 2.10 -17.19 -19.01
CA GLN A 103 2.79 -16.46 -17.97
C GLN A 103 2.01 -16.54 -16.68
N ILE A 104 2.70 -16.84 -15.57
CA ILE A 104 2.14 -16.81 -14.23
C ILE A 104 2.98 -15.80 -13.41
N ARG A 105 2.30 -14.87 -12.77
CA ARG A 105 2.92 -13.86 -11.91
C ARG A 105 2.22 -13.87 -10.56
N TRP A 106 3.00 -13.90 -9.49
CA TRP A 106 2.47 -13.78 -8.16
C TRP A 106 3.46 -13.03 -7.28
N GLY A 107 2.98 -12.53 -6.19
CA GLY A 107 3.82 -11.85 -5.24
C GLY A 107 3.06 -11.39 -4.02
N TRP A 108 3.83 -10.85 -3.09
CA TRP A 108 3.31 -10.24 -1.89
C TRP A 108 4.12 -8.99 -1.56
N LYS A 109 3.48 -8.10 -0.83
CA LYS A 109 4.07 -6.87 -0.31
C LYS A 109 3.63 -6.69 1.13
N PHE A 110 4.53 -6.24 1.97
CA PHE A 110 4.26 -5.80 3.34
C PHE A 110 4.79 -4.38 3.53
N VAL A 111 4.01 -3.54 4.21
CA VAL A 111 4.35 -2.16 4.54
C VAL A 111 4.04 -1.94 6.00
N GLN A 112 4.96 -1.33 6.73
CA GLN A 112 4.71 -0.74 8.03
C GLN A 112 5.26 0.67 8.05
N GLU A 113 4.45 1.61 8.51
CA GLU A 113 4.81 3.00 8.69
C GLU A 113 4.32 3.48 10.05
N ASN A 114 5.15 4.24 10.76
CA ASN A 114 4.77 4.97 11.94
C ASN A 114 5.07 6.45 11.70
N ARG A 115 4.19 7.32 12.20
CA ARG A 115 4.37 8.77 12.22
C ARG A 115 4.06 9.29 13.60
N LEU A 116 4.97 10.09 14.17
CA LEU A 116 4.84 10.71 15.48
C LEU A 116 4.88 12.22 15.32
N GLY A 117 3.77 12.88 15.60
CA GLY A 117 3.62 14.33 15.56
C GLY A 117 3.35 14.93 16.95
N GLY A 118 3.18 16.25 16.99
CA GLY A 118 2.89 17.01 18.18
C GLY A 118 4.05 17.90 18.63
N MET A 119 4.10 18.19 19.92
CA MET A 119 5.12 19.07 20.47
C MET A 119 6.52 18.46 20.34
N LEU A 120 7.55 19.31 20.20
CA LEU A 120 8.95 18.90 19.94
C LEU A 120 9.49 17.88 20.95
N ASP A 121 9.16 18.02 22.22
CA ASP A 121 9.66 17.15 23.28
C ASP A 121 8.75 15.95 23.55
N TYR A 122 7.63 15.84 22.84
CA TYR A 122 6.72 14.71 22.98
C TYR A 122 7.35 13.42 22.46
N LYS A 123 7.23 12.35 23.26
CA LYS A 123 7.62 10.98 22.90
C LYS A 123 6.42 10.05 23.08
N ASN A 124 6.35 9.01 22.25
CA ASN A 124 5.25 8.04 22.32
C ASN A 124 5.07 7.41 23.72
N SER A 125 6.14 7.29 24.53
CA SER A 125 6.07 6.78 25.91
C SER A 125 5.35 7.73 26.88
N MET A 126 5.17 9.01 26.50
CA MET A 126 4.54 10.03 27.31
C MET A 126 3.01 10.08 27.17
N ARG A 127 2.43 9.22 26.33
CA ARG A 127 0.97 9.20 26.12
C ARG A 127 0.20 9.02 27.44
N GLY A 128 0.62 8.11 28.31
CA GLY A 128 -0.04 7.88 29.59
C GLY A 128 0.01 9.11 30.53
N GLU A 129 1.07 9.90 30.48
CA GLU A 129 1.18 11.17 31.22
C GLU A 129 0.25 12.23 30.62
N MET A 130 0.17 12.32 29.29
CA MET A 130 -0.76 13.18 28.59
C MET A 130 -2.20 12.87 28.98
N GLU A 131 -2.59 11.59 28.98
CA GLU A 131 -3.93 11.14 29.39
C GLU A 131 -4.22 11.51 30.85
N LYS A 132 -3.29 11.26 31.77
CA LYS A 132 -3.44 11.54 33.20
C LYS A 132 -3.56 13.02 33.53
N ASN A 133 -2.82 13.88 32.83
CA ASN A 133 -2.71 15.30 33.12
C ASN A 133 -3.53 16.17 32.15
N TRP A 134 -4.43 15.59 31.36
CA TRP A 134 -5.22 16.33 30.37
C TRP A 134 -6.08 17.44 30.96
N ASN A 135 -6.59 17.24 32.17
CA ASN A 135 -7.34 18.25 32.92
C ASN A 135 -6.47 19.15 33.82
N TRP A 136 -5.22 19.39 33.42
CA TRP A 136 -4.20 20.14 34.14
C TRP A 136 -4.69 21.52 34.67
N LYS A 137 -5.54 22.21 33.91
CA LYS A 137 -6.10 23.51 34.34
C LYS A 137 -7.01 23.38 35.57
N GLU A 138 -7.68 22.25 35.73
CA GLU A 138 -8.61 22.00 36.85
C GLU A 138 -7.87 21.44 38.05
N THR A 139 -6.84 20.63 37.80
CA THR A 139 -6.07 19.95 38.85
C THR A 139 -4.84 20.71 39.32
N GLY A 140 -4.44 21.78 38.63
CA GLY A 140 -3.20 22.52 38.91
C GLY A 140 -1.92 21.74 38.58
N ALA A 141 -2.05 20.65 37.79
CA ALA A 141 -0.89 19.93 37.28
C ALA A 141 -0.18 20.71 36.16
N ASP A 142 1.02 20.27 35.79
CA ASP A 142 1.70 20.83 34.62
C ASP A 142 0.97 20.50 33.33
N MET A 143 1.00 21.43 32.39
CA MET A 143 0.42 21.21 31.06
C MET A 143 1.11 20.00 30.38
N PRO A 144 0.36 18.96 29.99
CA PRO A 144 0.93 17.82 29.34
C PRO A 144 1.41 18.16 27.93
N LEU A 145 2.49 17.50 27.50
CA LEU A 145 2.94 17.60 26.12
C LEU A 145 1.91 16.94 25.20
N TYR A 146 1.42 17.69 24.21
CA TYR A 146 0.51 17.15 23.19
C TYR A 146 1.27 16.30 22.19
N GLY A 147 0.68 15.17 21.82
CA GLY A 147 1.21 14.29 20.81
C GLY A 147 0.14 13.56 20.00
N SER A 148 0.54 13.15 18.83
CA SER A 148 -0.24 12.33 17.91
C SER A 148 0.62 11.22 17.32
N LYS A 149 0.00 10.10 16.98
CA LYS A 149 0.68 9.00 16.31
C LYS A 149 -0.25 8.37 15.30
N ILE A 150 0.31 8.02 14.14
CA ILE A 150 -0.34 7.19 13.14
C ILE A 150 0.55 5.97 12.91
N ARG A 151 -0.03 4.79 12.89
CA ARG A 151 0.63 3.55 12.54
C ARG A 151 -0.18 2.84 11.47
N ASN A 152 0.42 2.69 10.30
CA ASN A 152 -0.12 1.98 9.15
C ASN A 152 0.56 0.63 8.98
N ARG A 153 -0.19 -0.40 8.71
CA ARG A 153 0.27 -1.72 8.31
C ARG A 153 -0.53 -2.21 7.13
N GLY A 154 0.15 -2.59 6.08
CA GLY A 154 -0.47 -3.12 4.87
C GLY A 154 0.17 -4.43 4.47
N ALA A 155 -0.62 -5.36 3.99
CA ALA A 155 -0.19 -6.59 3.35
C ALA A 155 -1.01 -6.78 2.07
N ASN A 156 -0.33 -6.96 0.96
CA ASN A 156 -0.93 -7.23 -0.34
C ASN A 156 -0.41 -8.56 -0.87
N GLY A 157 -1.27 -9.33 -1.52
CA GLY A 157 -0.91 -10.53 -2.25
C GLY A 157 -1.65 -10.58 -3.58
N TYR A 158 -0.96 -10.90 -4.65
CA TYR A 158 -1.59 -11.04 -5.95
C TYR A 158 -1.17 -12.31 -6.69
N PHE A 159 -2.06 -12.77 -7.55
CA PHE A 159 -1.83 -13.85 -8.50
C PHE A 159 -2.40 -13.47 -9.86
N LYS A 160 -1.61 -13.63 -10.91
CA LYS A 160 -2.01 -13.38 -12.31
C LYS A 160 -1.56 -14.54 -13.17
N ILE A 161 -2.47 -15.05 -14.01
CA ILE A 161 -2.14 -16.01 -15.05
C ILE A 161 -2.69 -15.52 -16.38
N GLY A 162 -1.85 -15.56 -17.41
CA GLY A 162 -2.24 -15.28 -18.79
C GLY A 162 -1.84 -16.45 -19.67
N MET A 163 -2.80 -16.97 -20.43
CA MET A 163 -2.61 -18.11 -21.31
C MET A 163 -3.02 -17.75 -22.73
N PRO A 164 -2.16 -17.95 -23.74
CA PRO A 164 -2.59 -17.89 -25.13
C PRO A 164 -3.54 -19.06 -25.43
N VAL A 165 -4.66 -18.77 -26.08
CA VAL A 165 -5.69 -19.76 -26.42
C VAL A 165 -6.13 -19.56 -27.88
N GLY A 166 -6.45 -20.66 -28.56
CA GLY A 166 -6.90 -20.61 -29.93
C GLY A 166 -5.80 -20.40 -30.98
N PRO A 167 -6.20 -20.23 -32.25
CA PRO A 167 -5.26 -20.00 -33.34
C PRO A 167 -4.65 -18.58 -33.25
N SER A 168 -3.48 -18.42 -33.83
CA SER A 168 -2.85 -17.12 -34.02
C SER A 168 -3.38 -16.39 -35.25
N VAL A 169 -3.39 -15.07 -35.19
CA VAL A 169 -3.65 -14.18 -36.30
C VAL A 169 -2.36 -13.45 -36.63
N TYR A 170 -1.91 -13.57 -37.86
CA TYR A 170 -0.66 -12.98 -38.32
C TYR A 170 -0.89 -11.60 -38.92
N ASP A 171 -0.09 -10.63 -38.53
CA ASP A 171 -0.01 -9.31 -39.16
C ASP A 171 1.19 -9.30 -40.12
N ALA A 172 0.89 -9.25 -41.44
CA ALA A 172 1.91 -9.23 -42.47
C ALA A 172 2.68 -7.89 -42.55
N ASP A 173 2.07 -6.79 -42.11
CA ASP A 173 2.67 -5.47 -42.19
C ASP A 173 3.66 -5.23 -41.02
N GLU A 174 3.31 -5.68 -39.82
CA GLU A 174 4.15 -5.56 -38.63
C GLU A 174 5.01 -6.80 -38.35
N GLN A 175 4.82 -7.87 -39.10
CA GLN A 175 5.48 -9.18 -38.90
C GLN A 175 5.27 -9.74 -37.48
N ASP A 176 4.10 -9.45 -36.90
CA ASP A 176 3.73 -9.86 -35.54
C ASP A 176 2.62 -10.91 -35.54
N GLU A 177 2.61 -11.76 -34.54
CA GLU A 177 1.65 -12.83 -34.33
C GLU A 177 0.79 -12.55 -33.11
N MET A 178 -0.47 -12.24 -33.31
CA MET A 178 -1.43 -12.00 -32.22
C MET A 178 -2.16 -13.29 -31.86
N ARG A 179 -2.24 -13.59 -30.58
CA ARG A 179 -3.01 -14.72 -30.07
C ARG A 179 -4.12 -14.28 -29.15
N SER A 180 -5.30 -14.86 -29.33
CA SER A 180 -6.34 -14.77 -28.33
C SER A 180 -5.81 -15.28 -27.00
N ASN A 181 -6.22 -14.66 -25.90
CA ASN A 181 -5.69 -15.00 -24.59
C ASN A 181 -6.78 -15.00 -23.53
N LEU A 182 -6.59 -15.86 -22.53
CA LEU A 182 -7.37 -15.92 -21.31
C LEU A 182 -6.49 -15.43 -20.16
N ALA A 183 -6.98 -14.46 -19.40
CA ALA A 183 -6.28 -13.93 -18.24
C ALA A 183 -7.16 -14.01 -17.01
N PHE A 184 -6.57 -14.43 -15.90
CA PHE A 184 -7.17 -14.38 -14.58
C PHE A 184 -6.26 -13.61 -13.63
N VAL A 185 -6.86 -12.72 -12.86
CA VAL A 185 -6.17 -11.91 -11.83
C VAL A 185 -6.94 -12.03 -10.53
N ALA A 186 -6.23 -12.34 -9.48
CA ALA A 186 -6.71 -12.27 -8.09
C ALA A 186 -5.78 -11.34 -7.31
N ASP A 187 -6.35 -10.43 -6.55
CA ASP A 187 -5.63 -9.49 -5.72
C ASP A 187 -6.28 -9.43 -4.34
N PHE A 188 -5.48 -9.51 -3.29
CA PHE A 188 -5.92 -9.41 -1.91
C PHE A 188 -5.13 -8.31 -1.20
N ASP A 189 -5.85 -7.39 -0.56
CA ASP A 189 -5.28 -6.34 0.27
C ASP A 189 -5.82 -6.43 1.69
N HIS A 190 -4.91 -6.26 2.63
CA HIS A 190 -5.21 -6.04 4.04
C HIS A 190 -4.55 -4.75 4.48
N PHE A 191 -5.31 -3.83 5.05
CA PHE A 191 -4.83 -2.58 5.60
C PHE A 191 -5.35 -2.38 7.01
N ASN A 192 -4.46 -1.98 7.92
CA ASN A 192 -4.78 -1.65 9.29
C ASN A 192 -4.14 -0.33 9.67
N GLU A 193 -4.96 0.59 10.14
CA GLU A 193 -4.53 1.87 10.68
C GLU A 193 -4.90 1.96 12.16
N TYR A 194 -3.95 2.42 12.96
CA TYR A 194 -4.16 2.86 14.31
C TYR A 194 -3.61 4.27 14.46
N ALA A 195 -4.43 5.20 14.89
CA ALA A 195 -4.01 6.55 15.15
C ALA A 195 -4.52 7.05 16.51
N TYR A 196 -3.79 8.00 17.09
CA TYR A 196 -4.33 8.83 18.14
C TYR A 196 -3.93 10.29 17.93
N PHE A 197 -4.80 11.19 18.35
CA PHE A 197 -4.61 12.64 18.32
C PHE A 197 -4.99 13.18 19.70
N GLY A 198 -3.99 13.46 20.53
CA GLY A 198 -4.23 13.71 21.94
C GLY A 198 -4.86 12.49 22.62
N LEU A 199 -6.08 12.66 23.15
CA LEU A 199 -6.84 11.58 23.80
C LEU A 199 -7.71 10.76 22.84
N ASN A 200 -7.93 11.24 21.62
CA ASN A 200 -8.83 10.59 20.67
C ASN A 200 -8.13 9.45 19.96
N ASP A 201 -8.77 8.30 19.90
CA ASP A 201 -8.29 7.10 19.23
C ASP A 201 -9.07 6.82 17.93
N TYR A 202 -8.36 6.44 16.90
CA TYR A 202 -8.91 5.95 15.66
C TYR A 202 -8.33 4.56 15.33
N ARG A 203 -9.16 3.68 14.84
CA ARG A 203 -8.78 2.37 14.31
C ARG A 203 -9.55 2.10 13.04
N GLY A 204 -8.84 1.80 11.96
CA GLY A 204 -9.37 1.35 10.69
C GLY A 204 -8.82 -0.04 10.33
N ASN A 205 -9.66 -0.88 9.78
CA ASN A 205 -9.26 -2.17 9.22
C ASN A 205 -10.02 -2.39 7.92
N GLU A 206 -9.28 -2.72 6.88
CA GLU A 206 -9.82 -2.99 5.56
C GLU A 206 -9.26 -4.31 5.02
N ASN A 207 -10.13 -5.10 4.42
CA ASN A 207 -9.77 -6.29 3.67
C ASN A 207 -10.49 -6.24 2.33
N THR A 208 -9.75 -6.38 1.25
CA THR A 208 -10.27 -6.33 -0.10
C THR A 208 -9.83 -7.56 -0.86
N LEU A 209 -10.74 -8.18 -1.58
CA LEU A 209 -10.48 -9.24 -2.55
C LEU A 209 -11.05 -8.83 -3.89
N SER A 210 -10.20 -8.72 -4.89
CA SER A 210 -10.58 -8.44 -6.28
C SER A 210 -10.27 -9.64 -7.16
N LEU A 211 -11.24 -10.05 -7.97
CA LEU A 211 -11.12 -11.14 -8.93
C LEU A 211 -11.47 -10.61 -10.31
N ASN A 212 -10.68 -10.93 -11.32
CA ASN A 212 -10.92 -10.51 -12.68
C ASN A 212 -10.59 -11.65 -13.66
N LEU A 213 -11.55 -12.02 -14.49
CA LEU A 213 -11.40 -12.98 -15.55
C LEU A 213 -11.67 -12.30 -16.90
N MET A 214 -10.71 -12.34 -17.80
CA MET A 214 -10.78 -11.68 -19.10
C MET A 214 -10.43 -12.66 -20.22
N TYR A 215 -11.21 -12.64 -21.28
CA TYR A 215 -10.94 -13.31 -22.54
C TYR A 215 -10.82 -12.28 -23.64
N ASN A 216 -9.66 -12.23 -24.29
CA ASN A 216 -9.41 -11.39 -25.46
C ASN A 216 -9.37 -12.27 -26.70
N HIS A 217 -10.31 -12.06 -27.64
CA HIS A 217 -10.40 -12.78 -28.90
C HIS A 217 -9.97 -11.88 -30.06
N TYR A 218 -8.99 -12.31 -30.83
CA TYR A 218 -8.60 -11.66 -32.08
C TYR A 218 -9.30 -12.33 -33.26
N PHE A 219 -10.15 -11.59 -33.97
CA PHE A 219 -10.74 -11.98 -35.22
C PHE A 219 -9.80 -11.77 -36.40
N THR A 220 -9.12 -10.60 -36.37
CA THR A 220 -8.09 -10.19 -37.31
C THR A 220 -7.06 -9.35 -36.55
N TYR A 221 -5.94 -9.00 -37.16
CA TYR A 221 -4.96 -8.10 -36.55
C TYR A 221 -5.51 -6.69 -36.20
N ARG A 222 -6.60 -6.26 -36.88
CA ARG A 222 -7.25 -4.95 -36.64
C ARG A 222 -8.52 -5.04 -35.79
N SER A 223 -8.98 -6.24 -35.45
CA SER A 223 -10.27 -6.43 -34.80
C SER A 223 -10.17 -7.45 -33.68
N SER A 224 -10.46 -7.02 -32.47
CA SER A 224 -10.53 -7.88 -31.30
C SER A 224 -11.76 -7.59 -30.44
N LEU A 225 -12.14 -8.56 -29.64
CA LEU A 225 -13.21 -8.47 -28.65
C LEU A 225 -12.66 -8.89 -27.29
N ILE A 226 -12.83 -8.06 -26.28
CA ILE A 226 -12.52 -8.39 -24.90
C ILE A 226 -13.83 -8.59 -24.15
N VAL A 227 -13.97 -9.75 -23.51
CA VAL A 227 -15.09 -10.09 -22.63
C VAL A 227 -14.50 -10.46 -21.28
N GLY A 228 -15.13 -10.01 -20.21
CA GLY A 228 -14.64 -10.31 -18.87
C GLY A 228 -15.75 -10.30 -17.82
N ALA A 229 -15.41 -10.86 -16.65
CA ALA A 229 -16.19 -10.79 -15.45
C ALA A 229 -15.27 -10.36 -14.30
N GLN A 230 -15.78 -9.47 -13.47
CA GLN A 230 -15.06 -8.95 -12.30
C GLN A 230 -15.92 -9.15 -11.06
N GLY A 231 -15.26 -9.52 -9.95
CA GLY A 231 -15.85 -9.56 -8.63
C GLY A 231 -14.99 -8.74 -7.67
N HIS A 232 -15.62 -7.96 -6.82
CA HIS A 232 -14.98 -7.17 -5.79
C HIS A 232 -15.69 -7.39 -4.46
N LEU A 233 -14.93 -7.74 -3.43
CA LEU A 233 -15.41 -7.92 -2.08
C LEU A 233 -14.58 -7.03 -1.17
N GLN A 234 -15.23 -6.11 -0.49
CA GLN A 234 -14.58 -5.22 0.47
C GLN A 234 -15.25 -5.34 1.83
N TYR A 235 -14.45 -5.56 2.85
CA TYR A 235 -14.84 -5.49 4.24
C TYR A 235 -14.06 -4.37 4.91
N TYR A 236 -14.78 -3.38 5.44
CA TYR A 236 -14.21 -2.23 6.12
C TYR A 236 -14.81 -2.10 7.51
N ARG A 237 -13.94 -1.90 8.49
CA ARG A 237 -14.33 -1.64 9.87
C ARG A 237 -13.56 -0.45 10.41
N GLU A 238 -14.28 0.50 10.97
CA GLU A 238 -13.73 1.72 11.53
C GLU A 238 -14.30 1.98 12.91
N SER A 239 -13.46 2.45 13.83
CA SER A 239 -13.89 2.91 15.13
C SER A 239 -13.16 4.19 15.52
N PHE A 240 -13.90 5.13 16.07
CA PHE A 240 -13.40 6.39 16.58
C PHE A 240 -13.86 6.60 18.01
N ALA A 241 -12.93 6.74 18.95
CA ALA A 241 -13.20 7.05 20.34
C ALA A 241 -12.81 8.50 20.63
N ASN A 242 -13.80 9.35 20.92
CA ASN A 242 -13.56 10.70 21.38
C ASN A 242 -13.51 10.71 22.91
N ASN A 243 -12.29 10.78 23.44
CA ASN A 243 -12.03 10.80 24.87
C ASN A 243 -11.68 12.20 25.41
N THR A 244 -11.88 13.25 24.60
CA THR A 244 -11.52 14.61 24.97
C THR A 244 -12.55 15.21 25.94
N PRO A 245 -12.18 15.57 27.17
CA PRO A 245 -13.11 16.05 28.19
C PRO A 245 -13.56 17.50 28.00
N TRP A 246 -13.19 18.17 26.91
CA TRP A 246 -13.54 19.57 26.63
C TRP A 246 -15.03 19.85 26.51
N ILE A 247 -15.79 18.84 26.20
CA ILE A 247 -17.23 18.89 26.19
C ILE A 247 -17.66 18.30 27.54
N ALA A 248 -17.56 19.09 28.58
CA ALA A 248 -17.78 18.73 30.00
C ALA A 248 -19.14 18.05 30.31
N ALA A 249 -19.97 17.80 29.31
CA ALA A 249 -21.28 17.16 29.44
C ALA A 249 -21.50 16.01 28.44
N ALA A 250 -20.56 15.73 27.53
CA ALA A 250 -20.73 14.62 26.59
C ALA A 250 -19.90 13.41 27.08
N PRO A 251 -20.52 12.24 27.28
CA PRO A 251 -19.77 11.02 27.52
C PRO A 251 -18.83 10.75 26.34
N ALA A 252 -17.71 10.08 26.61
CA ALA A 252 -16.84 9.57 25.56
C ALA A 252 -17.70 8.90 24.47
N THR A 253 -17.60 9.40 23.25
CA THR A 253 -18.44 8.91 22.16
C THR A 253 -17.63 7.91 21.35
N LEU A 254 -18.08 6.68 21.29
CA LEU A 254 -17.55 5.65 20.42
C LEU A 254 -18.42 5.61 19.15
N TYR A 255 -17.79 5.83 18.02
CA TYR A 255 -18.39 5.58 16.71
C TYR A 255 -17.76 4.30 16.16
N ASP A 256 -18.60 3.33 15.88
CA ASP A 256 -18.22 2.05 15.30
C ASP A 256 -18.95 1.88 13.97
N PHE A 257 -18.22 1.62 12.91
CA PHE A 257 -18.76 1.53 11.57
C PHE A 257 -18.19 0.28 10.87
N ASP A 258 -19.11 -0.60 10.49
CA ASP A 258 -18.80 -1.78 9.68
C ASP A 258 -19.46 -1.66 8.32
N ARG A 259 -18.68 -1.82 7.25
CA ARG A 259 -19.18 -1.78 5.87
C ARG A 259 -18.69 -3.03 5.13
N ASN A 260 -19.63 -3.70 4.49
CA ASN A 260 -19.36 -4.79 3.57
C ASN A 260 -19.84 -4.38 2.18
N GLU A 261 -18.96 -4.39 1.21
CA GLU A 261 -19.29 -4.19 -0.20
C GLU A 261 -18.96 -5.44 -1.00
N GLN A 262 -19.92 -5.85 -1.84
CA GLN A 262 -19.82 -6.98 -2.75
C GLN A 262 -20.30 -6.54 -4.13
N GLU A 263 -19.43 -6.65 -5.15
CA GLU A 263 -19.70 -6.31 -6.54
C GLU A 263 -19.18 -7.37 -7.53
#